data_b72893c3de5f4dbee8a55ee82304dc74
#
_entry.id   b72893c3de5f4dbee8a55ee82304dc74
#
_cell.length_a   1.000
_cell.length_b   1.000
_cell.length_c   1.000
_cell.angle_alpha   90.00
_cell.angle_beta   90.00
_cell.angle_gamma   90.00
#
_symmetry.space_group_name_H-M   'P 1'
#
loop_
_entity.id
_entity.type
_entity.pdbx_description
1 polymer ?
#
loop_
_entity_poly.entity_id
_entity_poly.type
_entity_poly.pdbx_seq_one_letter_code
_entity_poly.pdbx_strand_id
1 'polypeptide(L)'
;MDLKWIEDFLYLSQYGSFAKAAKARNVTQPAFGRRIKLLEEWLGADLVNRNTYPATFTKAGFRFLKHANELKQQIEFARLETVKQVNNNETTITFHTQHSLSEYVVNRMINNNADVFKSATVCVCPKNLHDSVQSFIDNRSDFLIGLSFKGTRLYIPNPEVETVTIGTDCLIPVVATKEDGSPLFKDAKNAMVPLLNYPSSTFFAQVLEKHGSLGQSKCNFKIVYENAVTHSLKSMALSGHGVVWLPAGFVQEELEEQRLTRFSDSIAAIPAKIKLYRFSTEEMTPAMSTLWQHFSEQNMEINDEVHCV
;
A
#
# COMPACT_ATOMS: atom_id res chain seq x y z
N MET A 1 16.81 12.95 -21.91
CA MET A 1 15.48 13.03 -21.24
C MET A 1 15.55 14.12 -20.19
N ASP A 2 14.54 14.97 -20.10
CA ASP A 2 14.42 15.99 -19.02
C ASP A 2 13.30 15.56 -18.07
N LEU A 3 13.52 15.68 -16.77
CA LEU A 3 12.55 15.37 -15.73
C LEU A 3 11.24 16.15 -15.91
N LYS A 4 11.32 17.40 -16.39
CA LYS A 4 10.15 18.22 -16.69
C LYS A 4 9.18 17.58 -17.68
N TRP A 5 9.65 16.73 -18.58
CA TRP A 5 8.77 16.02 -19.55
C TRP A 5 7.93 14.95 -18.85
N ILE A 6 8.53 14.24 -17.88
CA ILE A 6 7.82 13.24 -17.05
C ILE A 6 6.77 13.94 -16.19
N GLU A 7 7.14 15.02 -15.52
CA GLU A 7 6.20 15.82 -14.72
C GLU A 7 5.03 16.33 -15.58
N ASP A 8 5.32 16.91 -16.75
CA ASP A 8 4.28 17.41 -17.65
C ASP A 8 3.33 16.27 -18.10
N PHE A 9 3.86 15.08 -18.35
CA PHE A 9 3.04 13.91 -18.68
C PHE A 9 2.14 13.48 -17.50
N LEU A 10 2.65 13.49 -16.26
CA LEU A 10 1.87 13.23 -15.05
C LEU A 10 0.77 14.27 -14.83
N TYR A 11 1.07 15.56 -15.06
CA TYR A 11 0.05 16.61 -15.01
C TYR A 11 -1.01 16.43 -16.10
N LEU A 12 -0.62 16.02 -17.30
CA LEU A 12 -1.58 15.71 -18.37
C LEU A 12 -2.51 14.58 -17.96
N SER A 13 -2.01 13.55 -17.27
CA SER A 13 -2.84 12.45 -16.77
C SER A 13 -3.86 12.90 -15.71
N GLN A 14 -3.47 13.85 -14.87
CA GLN A 14 -4.33 14.37 -13.81
C GLN A 14 -5.43 15.30 -14.34
N TYR A 15 -5.10 16.15 -15.31
CA TYR A 15 -6.03 17.20 -15.78
C TYR A 15 -6.80 16.81 -17.06
N GLY A 16 -6.40 15.77 -17.78
CA GLY A 16 -7.05 15.30 -19.02
C GLY A 16 -7.09 16.31 -20.16
N SER A 17 -6.38 17.44 -20.04
CA SER A 17 -6.40 18.54 -21.02
C SER A 17 -5.05 19.23 -21.08
N PHE A 18 -4.51 19.38 -22.30
CA PHE A 18 -3.26 20.10 -22.53
C PHE A 18 -3.29 21.55 -22.00
N ALA A 19 -4.40 22.26 -22.21
CA ALA A 19 -4.56 23.64 -21.75
C ALA A 19 -4.57 23.73 -20.21
N LYS A 20 -5.32 22.86 -19.54
CA LYS A 20 -5.39 22.82 -18.07
C LYS A 20 -4.06 22.41 -17.45
N ALA A 21 -3.42 21.37 -17.99
CA ALA A 21 -2.13 20.89 -17.53
C ALA A 21 -1.03 21.94 -17.74
N ALA A 22 -0.97 22.59 -18.89
CA ALA A 22 -0.03 23.69 -19.17
C ALA A 22 -0.19 24.85 -18.18
N LYS A 23 -1.45 25.26 -17.90
CA LYS A 23 -1.75 26.29 -16.90
C LYS A 23 -1.26 25.87 -15.50
N ALA A 24 -1.51 24.64 -15.08
CA ALA A 24 -1.07 24.09 -13.79
C ALA A 24 0.46 24.02 -13.67
N ARG A 25 1.17 23.85 -14.80
CA ARG A 25 2.63 23.87 -14.88
C ARG A 25 3.25 25.22 -15.11
N ASN A 26 2.45 26.29 -15.17
CA ASN A 26 2.87 27.68 -15.45
C ASN A 26 3.67 27.80 -16.76
N VAL A 27 3.22 27.10 -17.81
CA VAL A 27 3.81 27.15 -19.15
C VAL A 27 2.73 27.38 -20.21
N THR A 28 3.14 27.83 -21.41
CA THR A 28 2.21 27.94 -22.53
C THR A 28 1.83 26.56 -23.07
N GLN A 29 0.60 26.41 -23.58
CA GLN A 29 0.15 25.16 -24.16
C GLN A 29 1.04 24.65 -25.31
N PRO A 30 1.55 25.49 -26.24
CA PRO A 30 2.51 25.04 -27.25
C PRO A 30 3.82 24.48 -26.66
N ALA A 31 4.37 25.14 -25.62
CA ALA A 31 5.58 24.66 -24.95
C ALA A 31 5.34 23.32 -24.24
N PHE A 32 4.20 23.20 -23.56
CA PHE A 32 3.79 21.94 -22.92
C PHE A 32 3.64 20.82 -23.94
N GLY A 33 2.92 21.05 -25.04
CA GLY A 33 2.73 20.08 -26.10
C GLY A 33 4.05 19.63 -26.75
N ARG A 34 5.02 20.56 -26.92
CA ARG A 34 6.37 20.25 -27.42
C ARG A 34 7.12 19.31 -26.45
N ARG A 35 7.02 19.52 -25.14
CA ARG A 35 7.69 18.67 -24.14
C ARG A 35 7.11 17.24 -24.12
N ILE A 36 5.79 17.12 -24.23
CA ILE A 36 5.15 15.79 -24.39
C ILE A 36 5.66 15.11 -25.66
N LYS A 37 5.74 15.82 -26.77
CA LYS A 37 6.26 15.27 -28.03
C LYS A 37 7.73 14.83 -27.91
N LEU A 38 8.59 15.59 -27.25
CA LEU A 38 9.98 15.22 -26.98
C LEU A 38 10.08 13.96 -26.10
N LEU A 39 9.16 13.77 -25.16
CA LEU A 39 9.07 12.55 -24.37
C LEU A 39 8.67 11.34 -25.24
N GLU A 40 7.68 11.50 -26.11
CA GLU A 40 7.22 10.48 -27.06
C GLU A 40 8.35 10.09 -28.03
N GLU A 41 9.08 11.07 -28.58
CA GLU A 41 10.23 10.86 -29.45
C GLU A 41 11.36 10.10 -28.72
N TRP A 42 11.65 10.44 -27.47
CA TRP A 42 12.65 9.77 -26.66
C TRP A 42 12.27 8.33 -26.33
N LEU A 43 10.99 8.06 -26.09
CA LEU A 43 10.46 6.71 -25.82
C LEU A 43 10.27 5.88 -27.08
N GLY A 44 10.24 6.51 -28.26
CA GLY A 44 9.94 5.85 -29.53
C GLY A 44 8.48 5.39 -29.66
N ALA A 45 7.56 5.99 -28.89
CA ALA A 45 6.15 5.61 -28.88
C ALA A 45 5.25 6.80 -28.55
N ASP A 46 4.11 6.89 -29.23
CA ASP A 46 3.06 7.86 -28.90
C ASP A 46 2.39 7.48 -27.59
N LEU A 47 2.36 8.40 -26.62
CA LEU A 47 1.74 8.22 -25.32
C LEU A 47 0.31 8.75 -25.27
N VAL A 48 -0.02 9.74 -26.13
CA VAL A 48 -1.28 10.48 -26.11
C VAL A 48 -1.97 10.38 -27.46
N ASN A 49 -3.25 10.02 -27.41
CA ASN A 49 -4.10 10.09 -28.60
C ASN A 49 -4.59 11.53 -28.77
N ARG A 50 -4.06 12.23 -29.78
CA ARG A 50 -4.35 13.65 -30.06
C ARG A 50 -5.66 13.86 -30.82
N ASN A 51 -6.28 12.78 -31.31
CA ASN A 51 -7.51 12.84 -32.09
C ASN A 51 -8.77 12.79 -31.22
N THR A 52 -8.62 12.75 -29.88
CA THR A 52 -9.73 12.70 -28.91
C THR A 52 -9.75 13.93 -28.04
N TYR A 53 -10.96 14.38 -27.69
CA TYR A 53 -11.16 15.41 -26.67
C TYR A 53 -12.21 14.92 -25.67
N PRO A 54 -11.89 14.81 -24.37
CA PRO A 54 -10.58 15.09 -23.73
C PRO A 54 -9.45 14.19 -24.26
N ALA A 55 -8.20 14.59 -24.05
CA ALA A 55 -7.03 13.83 -24.44
C ALA A 55 -7.02 12.47 -23.75
N THR A 56 -6.86 11.40 -24.50
CA THR A 56 -6.79 10.03 -23.99
C THR A 56 -5.40 9.45 -24.16
N PHE A 57 -5.02 8.49 -23.31
CA PHE A 57 -3.73 7.83 -23.42
C PHE A 57 -3.80 6.63 -24.37
N THR A 58 -2.70 6.36 -25.05
CA THR A 58 -2.48 5.11 -25.79
C THR A 58 -2.20 3.97 -24.81
N LYS A 59 -2.16 2.73 -25.29
CA LYS A 59 -1.70 1.59 -24.48
C LYS A 59 -0.28 1.79 -23.93
N ALA A 60 0.61 2.41 -24.72
CA ALA A 60 1.96 2.78 -24.30
C ALA A 60 1.91 3.87 -23.21
N GLY A 61 1.04 4.88 -23.38
CA GLY A 61 0.82 5.93 -22.40
C GLY A 61 0.37 5.41 -21.05
N PHE A 62 -0.59 4.48 -21.00
CA PHE A 62 -1.01 3.85 -19.74
C PHE A 62 0.10 3.04 -19.07
N ARG A 63 0.91 2.30 -19.86
CA ARG A 63 2.07 1.58 -19.32
C ARG A 63 3.11 2.55 -18.76
N PHE A 64 3.44 3.58 -19.52
CA PHE A 64 4.42 4.57 -19.10
C PHE A 64 3.96 5.39 -17.89
N LEU A 65 2.65 5.61 -17.71
CA LEU A 65 2.11 6.34 -16.56
C LEU A 65 2.52 5.69 -15.22
N LYS A 66 2.51 4.34 -15.17
CA LYS A 66 2.99 3.62 -14.00
C LYS A 66 4.46 3.92 -13.72
N HIS A 67 5.31 3.76 -14.74
CA HIS A 67 6.75 4.02 -14.61
C HIS A 67 7.09 5.49 -14.35
N ALA A 68 6.33 6.43 -14.92
CA ALA A 68 6.50 7.85 -14.68
C ALA A 68 6.26 8.23 -13.22
N ASN A 69 5.23 7.64 -12.58
CA ASN A 69 4.98 7.83 -11.14
C ASN A 69 6.11 7.23 -10.29
N GLU A 70 6.57 6.03 -10.61
CA GLU A 70 7.68 5.37 -9.92
C GLU A 70 8.98 6.19 -10.02
N LEU A 71 9.32 6.68 -11.20
CA LEU A 71 10.49 7.55 -11.42
C LEU A 71 10.40 8.85 -10.63
N LYS A 72 9.24 9.51 -10.62
CA LYS A 72 9.04 10.72 -9.83
C LYS A 72 9.29 10.47 -8.35
N GLN A 73 8.70 9.40 -7.80
CA GLN A 73 8.90 9.01 -6.40
C GLN A 73 10.38 8.72 -6.08
N GLN A 74 11.09 8.03 -6.99
CA GLN A 74 12.53 7.76 -6.81
C GLN A 74 13.37 9.02 -6.78
N ILE A 75 13.08 9.99 -7.64
CA ILE A 75 13.82 11.26 -7.67
C ILE A 75 13.53 12.09 -6.43
N GLU A 76 12.27 12.15 -5.98
CA GLU A 76 11.89 12.84 -4.73
C GLU A 76 12.59 12.18 -3.53
N PHE A 77 12.64 10.86 -3.52
CA PHE A 77 13.35 10.09 -2.48
C PHE A 77 14.86 10.38 -2.49
N ALA A 78 15.52 10.29 -3.65
CA ALA A 78 16.95 10.60 -3.77
C ALA A 78 17.27 12.04 -3.34
N ARG A 79 16.38 12.99 -3.63
CA ARG A 79 16.51 14.37 -3.15
C ARG A 79 16.43 14.45 -1.62
N LEU A 80 15.47 13.76 -1.02
CA LEU A 80 15.33 13.71 0.44
C LEU A 80 16.54 13.08 1.10
N GLU A 81 17.08 11.97 0.59
CA GLU A 81 18.30 11.35 1.10
C GLU A 81 19.52 12.27 1.01
N THR A 82 19.67 12.96 -0.13
CA THR A 82 20.80 13.89 -0.32
C THR A 82 20.70 15.07 0.64
N VAL A 83 19.51 15.60 0.89
CA VAL A 83 19.28 16.69 1.84
C VAL A 83 19.50 16.23 3.28
N LYS A 84 19.19 14.97 3.62
CA LYS A 84 19.49 14.38 4.95
C LYS A 84 20.97 14.49 5.30
N GLN A 85 21.86 14.21 4.36
CA GLN A 85 23.32 14.27 4.61
C GLN A 85 23.85 15.70 4.80
N VAL A 86 23.17 16.71 4.29
CA VAL A 86 23.61 18.12 4.36
C VAL A 86 23.11 18.80 5.64
N ASN A 87 21.94 18.43 6.12
CA ASN A 87 21.32 19.02 7.33
C ASN A 87 21.55 18.10 8.55
N ASN A 88 22.74 18.16 9.12
CA ASN A 88 23.15 17.39 10.31
C ASN A 88 22.26 17.57 11.57
N ASN A 89 21.18 18.33 11.54
CA ASN A 89 20.32 18.64 12.68
C ASN A 89 18.91 18.01 12.66
N GLU A 90 18.46 17.43 11.54
CA GLU A 90 17.14 16.77 11.50
C GLU A 90 17.31 15.28 11.16
N THR A 91 17.07 14.43 12.14
CA THR A 91 17.01 12.99 11.94
C THR A 91 15.74 12.65 11.17
N THR A 92 15.87 12.15 9.95
CA THR A 92 14.73 11.61 9.20
C THR A 92 14.74 10.09 9.34
N ILE A 93 13.59 9.51 9.67
CA ILE A 93 13.38 8.06 9.68
C ILE A 93 12.45 7.69 8.52
N THR A 94 12.92 6.82 7.63
CA THR A 94 12.19 6.42 6.43
C THR A 94 11.64 5.01 6.57
N PHE A 95 10.33 4.86 6.35
CA PHE A 95 9.64 3.58 6.35
C PHE A 95 9.15 3.24 4.96
N HIS A 96 9.48 2.05 4.44
CA HIS A 96 8.74 1.43 3.36
C HIS A 96 7.67 0.51 3.94
N THR A 97 6.49 0.50 3.33
CA THR A 97 5.38 -0.33 3.80
C THR A 97 4.31 -0.52 2.71
N GLN A 98 3.37 -1.43 2.93
CA GLN A 98 2.20 -1.56 2.09
C GLN A 98 1.25 -0.37 2.28
N HIS A 99 0.52 0.01 1.21
CA HIS A 99 -0.43 1.13 1.24
C HIS A 99 -1.42 1.02 2.43
N SER A 100 -2.01 -0.14 2.67
CA SER A 100 -2.93 -0.34 3.79
C SER A 100 -2.25 -0.13 5.14
N LEU A 101 -1.03 -0.65 5.34
CA LEU A 101 -0.32 -0.50 6.62
C LEU A 101 0.13 0.93 6.90
N SER A 102 0.42 1.72 5.86
CA SER A 102 0.75 3.14 6.05
C SER A 102 -0.41 3.92 6.68
N GLU A 103 -1.63 3.51 6.37
CA GLU A 103 -2.84 4.21 6.81
C GLU A 103 -3.18 3.95 8.29
N TYR A 104 -3.09 2.71 8.76
CA TYR A 104 -3.49 2.39 10.14
C TYR A 104 -2.34 2.00 11.06
N VAL A 105 -1.32 1.26 10.57
CA VAL A 105 -0.21 0.82 11.42
C VAL A 105 0.75 1.96 11.72
N VAL A 106 1.21 2.67 10.67
CA VAL A 106 2.18 3.74 10.85
C VAL A 106 1.59 4.89 11.66
N ASN A 107 0.34 5.28 11.37
CA ASN A 107 -0.33 6.34 12.11
C ASN A 107 -0.49 5.97 13.60
N ARG A 108 -0.91 4.74 13.90
CA ARG A 108 -1.01 4.25 15.29
C ARG A 108 0.35 4.19 15.96
N MET A 109 1.38 3.71 15.27
CA MET A 109 2.75 3.65 15.78
C MET A 109 3.27 5.04 16.15
N ILE A 110 3.09 6.05 15.31
CA ILE A 110 3.51 7.43 15.56
C ILE A 110 2.72 8.01 16.73
N ASN A 111 1.40 7.87 16.75
CA ASN A 111 0.53 8.44 17.77
C ASN A 111 0.81 7.84 19.16
N ASN A 112 1.02 6.53 19.23
CA ASN A 112 1.28 5.84 20.51
C ASN A 112 2.71 6.04 21.02
N ASN A 113 3.63 6.50 20.17
CA ASN A 113 5.05 6.66 20.50
C ASN A 113 5.54 8.08 20.17
N ALA A 114 4.69 9.09 20.37
CA ALA A 114 4.96 10.48 20.00
C ALA A 114 6.30 11.00 20.52
N ASP A 115 6.71 10.61 21.74
CA ASP A 115 7.98 11.03 22.33
C ASP A 115 9.19 10.49 21.59
N VAL A 116 9.12 9.27 21.04
CA VAL A 116 10.19 8.66 20.25
C VAL A 116 10.36 9.38 18.91
N PHE A 117 9.26 9.85 18.33
CA PHE A 117 9.25 10.54 17.03
C PHE A 117 9.44 12.06 17.12
N LYS A 118 9.41 12.63 18.34
CA LYS A 118 9.44 14.08 18.57
C LYS A 118 10.68 14.79 17.99
N SER A 119 11.80 14.07 17.92
CA SER A 119 13.09 14.60 17.42
C SER A 119 13.40 14.15 15.99
N ALA A 120 12.45 13.54 15.28
CA ALA A 120 12.67 12.99 13.98
C ALA A 120 11.56 13.38 12.98
N THR A 121 11.94 13.65 11.75
CA THR A 121 10.99 13.72 10.64
C THR A 121 10.71 12.29 10.15
N VAL A 122 9.45 11.88 10.11
CA VAL A 122 9.04 10.57 9.60
C VAL A 122 8.68 10.67 8.13
N CYS A 123 9.35 9.89 7.29
CA CYS A 123 9.07 9.75 5.87
C CYS A 123 8.46 8.37 5.60
N VAL A 124 7.23 8.31 5.13
CA VAL A 124 6.53 7.06 4.81
C VAL A 124 6.43 6.91 3.31
N CYS A 125 6.91 5.79 2.78
CA CYS A 125 6.93 5.47 1.35
C CYS A 125 6.03 4.25 1.07
N PRO A 126 4.71 4.42 0.94
CA PRO A 126 3.80 3.32 0.70
C PRO A 126 3.91 2.80 -0.73
N LYS A 127 4.01 1.49 -0.87
CA LYS A 127 4.06 0.77 -2.16
C LYS A 127 3.27 -0.56 -2.04
N ASN A 128 3.21 -1.35 -3.12
CA ASN A 128 2.84 -2.76 -2.94
C ASN A 128 3.95 -3.51 -2.19
N LEU A 129 3.65 -4.69 -1.66
CA LEU A 129 4.60 -5.41 -0.81
C LEU A 129 5.91 -5.73 -1.52
N HIS A 130 5.84 -6.23 -2.75
CA HIS A 130 7.04 -6.59 -3.53
C HIS A 130 7.96 -5.38 -3.73
N ASP A 131 7.40 -4.25 -4.15
CA ASP A 131 8.16 -3.02 -4.39
C ASP A 131 8.69 -2.40 -3.08
N SER A 132 7.95 -2.56 -1.97
CA SER A 132 8.41 -2.14 -0.63
C SER A 132 9.63 -2.95 -0.18
N VAL A 133 9.58 -4.28 -0.37
CA VAL A 133 10.70 -5.18 -0.06
C VAL A 133 11.90 -4.87 -0.94
N GLN A 134 11.69 -4.70 -2.24
CA GLN A 134 12.78 -4.39 -3.16
C GLN A 134 13.44 -3.06 -2.82
N SER A 135 12.64 -2.04 -2.51
CA SER A 135 13.16 -0.73 -2.10
C SER A 135 13.95 -0.80 -0.80
N PHE A 136 13.51 -1.63 0.14
CA PHE A 136 14.23 -1.88 1.38
C PHE A 136 15.55 -2.60 1.13
N ILE A 137 15.58 -3.65 0.29
CA ILE A 137 16.81 -4.37 -0.09
C ILE A 137 17.81 -3.45 -0.82
N ASP A 138 17.32 -2.52 -1.62
CA ASP A 138 18.14 -1.53 -2.32
C ASP A 138 18.63 -0.39 -1.39
N ASN A 139 18.51 -0.54 -0.07
CA ASN A 139 18.88 0.42 0.97
C ASN A 139 18.24 1.82 0.77
N ARG A 140 16.98 1.83 0.36
CA ARG A 140 16.21 3.08 0.16
C ARG A 140 15.32 3.44 1.34
N SER A 141 15.41 2.73 2.46
CA SER A 141 14.71 3.04 3.70
C SER A 141 15.41 2.47 4.91
N ASP A 142 15.22 3.14 6.03
CA ASP A 142 15.79 2.72 7.30
C ASP A 142 15.04 1.49 7.85
N PHE A 143 13.72 1.44 7.59
CA PHE A 143 12.85 0.37 8.07
C PHE A 143 11.84 -0.09 7.01
N LEU A 144 11.48 -1.36 7.09
CA LEU A 144 10.33 -1.93 6.38
C LEU A 144 9.28 -2.40 7.40
N ILE A 145 8.01 -2.05 7.18
CA ILE A 145 6.88 -2.58 7.94
C ILE A 145 6.09 -3.52 7.03
N GLY A 146 5.81 -4.74 7.51
CA GLY A 146 5.07 -5.72 6.74
C GLY A 146 4.27 -6.69 7.61
N LEU A 147 3.24 -7.30 7.01
CA LEU A 147 2.48 -8.39 7.60
C LEU A 147 3.19 -9.73 7.38
N SER A 148 3.21 -10.56 8.41
CA SER A 148 3.73 -11.91 8.36
C SER A 148 2.65 -12.89 8.83
N PHE A 149 2.27 -13.83 7.96
CA PHE A 149 1.30 -14.87 8.25
C PHE A 149 2.00 -16.20 8.49
N LYS A 150 1.37 -17.09 9.27
CA LYS A 150 1.91 -18.44 9.48
C LYS A 150 2.08 -19.16 8.14
N GLY A 151 3.31 -19.57 7.86
CA GLY A 151 3.64 -20.28 6.63
C GLY A 151 3.77 -19.40 5.37
N THR A 152 3.46 -18.12 5.41
CA THR A 152 3.71 -17.18 4.33
C THR A 152 4.58 -16.07 4.89
N ARG A 153 5.90 -16.27 4.87
CA ARG A 153 6.86 -15.29 5.36
C ARG A 153 7.15 -14.28 4.27
N LEU A 154 7.32 -13.04 4.68
CA LEU A 154 7.97 -12.06 3.84
C LEU A 154 9.42 -12.56 3.62
N TYR A 155 9.72 -12.96 2.40
CA TYR A 155 11.05 -13.46 2.07
C TYR A 155 11.94 -12.26 1.74
N ILE A 156 12.88 -11.97 2.63
CA ILE A 156 13.96 -11.01 2.39
C ILE A 156 15.23 -11.87 2.34
N PRO A 157 15.83 -12.05 1.15
CA PRO A 157 16.97 -12.95 0.96
C PRO A 157 18.27 -12.31 1.42
N ASN A 158 18.31 -11.79 2.66
CA ASN A 158 19.50 -11.22 3.24
C ASN A 158 19.62 -11.63 4.71
N PRO A 159 20.69 -12.34 5.12
CA PRO A 159 20.90 -12.80 6.49
C PRO A 159 21.16 -11.63 7.47
N GLU A 160 21.49 -10.45 6.98
CA GLU A 160 21.76 -9.26 7.77
C GLU A 160 20.48 -8.49 8.17
N VAL A 161 19.31 -9.01 7.83
CA VAL A 161 18.03 -8.39 8.18
C VAL A 161 17.53 -8.91 9.52
N GLU A 162 17.42 -7.99 10.46
CA GLU A 162 16.81 -8.21 11.77
C GLU A 162 15.32 -7.85 11.74
N THR A 163 14.53 -8.48 12.60
CA THR A 163 13.09 -8.21 12.67
C THR A 163 12.56 -8.27 14.10
N VAL A 164 11.66 -7.37 14.42
CA VAL A 164 10.88 -7.37 15.67
C VAL A 164 9.38 -7.35 15.36
N THR A 165 8.56 -7.93 16.24
CA THR A 165 7.11 -7.85 16.14
C THR A 165 6.64 -6.60 16.85
N ILE A 166 5.92 -5.72 16.13
CA ILE A 166 5.42 -4.44 16.65
C ILE A 166 3.91 -4.44 16.88
N GLY A 167 3.26 -5.55 16.61
CA GLY A 167 1.83 -5.73 16.81
C GLY A 167 1.29 -6.97 16.12
N THR A 168 -0.02 -7.16 16.24
CA THR A 168 -0.76 -8.25 15.61
C THR A 168 -1.94 -7.71 14.83
N ASP A 169 -2.40 -8.49 13.84
CA ASP A 169 -3.59 -8.23 13.04
C ASP A 169 -4.19 -9.54 12.54
N CYS A 170 -5.32 -9.49 11.89
CA CYS A 170 -5.96 -10.64 11.25
C CYS A 170 -6.51 -10.26 9.89
N LEU A 171 -6.40 -11.16 8.92
CA LEU A 171 -7.13 -11.02 7.66
C LEU A 171 -8.51 -11.66 7.82
N ILE A 172 -9.58 -10.89 7.67
CA ILE A 172 -10.97 -11.29 7.91
C ILE A 172 -11.85 -11.04 6.69
N PRO A 173 -12.86 -11.92 6.43
CA PRO A 173 -13.87 -11.66 5.41
C PRO A 173 -14.88 -10.64 5.92
N VAL A 174 -15.06 -9.55 5.17
CA VAL A 174 -16.01 -8.47 5.51
C VAL A 174 -16.97 -8.20 4.37
N VAL A 175 -18.12 -7.62 4.73
CA VAL A 175 -19.20 -7.25 3.81
C VAL A 175 -19.93 -6.03 4.36
N ALA A 176 -20.61 -5.27 3.49
CA ALA A 176 -21.47 -4.18 3.92
C ALA A 176 -22.57 -4.68 4.88
N THR A 177 -22.93 -3.82 5.81
CA THR A 177 -24.00 -4.06 6.79
C THR A 177 -25.31 -3.51 6.26
N LYS A 178 -26.41 -4.21 6.51
CA LYS A 178 -27.77 -3.73 6.26
C LYS A 178 -28.21 -2.78 7.37
N GLU A 179 -29.34 -2.11 7.17
CA GLU A 179 -29.95 -1.22 8.16
C GLU A 179 -30.27 -1.93 9.50
N ASP A 180 -30.52 -3.25 9.46
CA ASP A 180 -30.79 -4.08 10.63
C ASP A 180 -29.51 -4.61 11.34
N GLY A 181 -28.34 -4.18 10.91
CA GLY A 181 -27.05 -4.64 11.42
C GLY A 181 -26.56 -5.99 10.89
N SER A 182 -27.36 -6.68 10.05
CA SER A 182 -26.97 -7.99 9.50
C SER A 182 -26.08 -7.85 8.25
N PRO A 183 -25.28 -8.89 7.94
CA PRO A 183 -24.49 -8.91 6.71
C PRO A 183 -25.36 -8.81 5.45
N LEU A 184 -24.94 -8.01 4.45
CA LEU A 184 -25.65 -7.86 3.19
C LEU A 184 -25.78 -9.19 2.44
N PHE A 185 -24.75 -10.01 2.44
CA PHE A 185 -24.74 -11.37 1.90
C PHE A 185 -24.62 -12.38 3.02
N LYS A 186 -25.22 -13.58 2.83
CA LYS A 186 -25.21 -14.65 3.82
C LYS A 186 -24.37 -15.83 3.35
N ASP A 187 -23.60 -16.40 4.26
CA ASP A 187 -22.87 -17.65 4.05
C ASP A 187 -23.84 -18.86 4.15
N ALA A 188 -24.61 -19.08 3.08
CA ALA A 188 -25.61 -20.12 3.01
C ALA A 188 -25.30 -21.14 1.92
N LYS A 189 -25.65 -22.43 2.17
CA LYS A 189 -25.41 -23.51 1.21
C LYS A 189 -26.06 -23.18 -0.14
N ASN A 190 -25.28 -23.35 -1.21
CA ASN A 190 -25.66 -23.06 -2.60
C ASN A 190 -25.94 -21.58 -2.92
N ALA A 191 -25.75 -20.66 -1.98
CA ALA A 191 -25.80 -19.23 -2.30
C ALA A 191 -24.65 -18.86 -3.23
N MET A 192 -24.90 -18.00 -4.22
CA MET A 192 -23.87 -17.39 -5.04
C MET A 192 -23.55 -16.00 -4.48
N VAL A 193 -22.35 -15.83 -3.95
CA VAL A 193 -21.94 -14.58 -3.29
C VAL A 193 -20.89 -13.84 -4.14
N PRO A 194 -21.09 -12.55 -4.43
CA PRO A 194 -20.09 -11.75 -5.13
C PRO A 194 -18.80 -11.65 -4.33
N LEU A 195 -17.67 -11.95 -4.98
CA LEU A 195 -16.33 -11.83 -4.41
C LEU A 195 -15.57 -10.67 -5.03
N LEU A 196 -15.06 -9.80 -4.18
CA LEU A 196 -14.10 -8.75 -4.54
C LEU A 196 -12.70 -9.31 -4.26
N ASN A 197 -12.00 -9.67 -5.32
CA ASN A 197 -10.80 -10.52 -5.25
C ASN A 197 -9.52 -9.73 -5.41
N TYR A 198 -8.46 -10.29 -4.84
CA TYR A 198 -7.09 -9.88 -5.15
C TYR A 198 -6.58 -10.67 -6.37
N PRO A 199 -5.90 -10.03 -7.35
CA PRO A 199 -5.19 -10.77 -8.40
C PRO A 199 -4.21 -11.79 -7.82
N SER A 200 -4.12 -12.97 -8.44
CA SER A 200 -3.32 -14.11 -7.94
C SER A 200 -1.83 -13.79 -7.69
N SER A 201 -1.30 -12.78 -8.35
CA SER A 201 0.08 -12.31 -8.15
C SER A 201 0.30 -11.51 -6.87
N THR A 202 -0.77 -11.15 -6.14
CA THR A 202 -0.66 -10.34 -4.93
C THR A 202 -0.37 -11.19 -3.69
N PHE A 203 0.23 -10.56 -2.68
CA PHE A 203 0.54 -11.21 -1.42
C PHE A 203 -0.71 -11.74 -0.69
N PHE A 204 -1.77 -10.94 -0.61
CA PHE A 204 -3.01 -11.38 0.06
C PHE A 204 -3.69 -12.54 -0.67
N ALA A 205 -3.67 -12.57 -2.01
CA ALA A 205 -4.19 -13.71 -2.75
C ALA A 205 -3.44 -15.01 -2.40
N GLN A 206 -2.11 -14.97 -2.32
CA GLN A 206 -1.29 -16.12 -1.91
C GLN A 206 -1.57 -16.56 -0.47
N VAL A 207 -1.80 -15.60 0.44
CA VAL A 207 -2.20 -15.91 1.82
C VAL A 207 -3.55 -16.62 1.85
N LEU A 208 -4.56 -16.09 1.16
CA LEU A 208 -5.90 -16.66 1.09
C LEU A 208 -5.90 -18.07 0.50
N GLU A 209 -5.17 -18.28 -0.58
CA GLU A 209 -5.00 -19.59 -1.22
C GLU A 209 -4.36 -20.61 -0.25
N LYS A 210 -3.25 -20.21 0.38
CA LYS A 210 -2.51 -21.07 1.29
C LYS A 210 -3.31 -21.50 2.51
N HIS A 211 -4.15 -20.60 3.03
CA HIS A 211 -5.02 -20.91 4.18
C HIS A 211 -6.35 -21.57 3.77
N GLY A 212 -6.61 -21.75 2.47
CA GLY A 212 -7.84 -22.36 1.98
C GLY A 212 -9.10 -21.60 2.38
N SER A 213 -9.00 -20.29 2.60
CA SER A 213 -10.05 -19.49 3.24
C SER A 213 -11.35 -19.44 2.46
N LEU A 214 -11.29 -19.46 1.12
CA LEU A 214 -12.49 -19.49 0.28
C LEU A 214 -13.22 -20.84 0.40
N GLY A 215 -12.51 -21.93 0.64
CA GLY A 215 -13.08 -23.28 0.82
C GLY A 215 -13.76 -23.49 2.18
N GLN A 216 -13.59 -22.61 3.15
CA GLN A 216 -14.25 -22.68 4.47
C GLN A 216 -15.69 -22.19 4.44
N SER A 217 -16.07 -21.47 3.39
CA SER A 217 -17.43 -20.94 3.21
C SER A 217 -18.42 -22.04 2.81
N LYS A 218 -19.68 -21.87 3.20
CA LYS A 218 -20.80 -22.72 2.76
C LYS A 218 -21.37 -22.29 1.41
N CYS A 219 -21.15 -21.05 1.03
CA CYS A 219 -21.59 -20.49 -0.24
C CYS A 219 -20.58 -20.73 -1.36
N ASN A 220 -21.00 -20.45 -2.60
CA ASN A 220 -20.13 -20.39 -3.77
C ASN A 220 -19.76 -18.93 -4.04
N PHE A 221 -18.47 -18.62 -4.19
CA PHE A 221 -18.04 -17.29 -4.57
C PHE A 221 -17.97 -17.12 -6.09
N LYS A 222 -18.46 -15.97 -6.56
CA LYS A 222 -18.29 -15.52 -7.95
C LYS A 222 -17.47 -14.24 -7.95
N ILE A 223 -16.27 -14.27 -8.53
CA ILE A 223 -15.47 -13.07 -8.71
C ILE A 223 -16.21 -12.08 -9.60
N VAL A 224 -16.48 -10.89 -9.07
CA VAL A 224 -17.16 -9.79 -9.77
C VAL A 224 -16.25 -8.58 -9.96
N TYR A 225 -15.17 -8.49 -9.19
CA TYR A 225 -14.20 -7.41 -9.26
C TYR A 225 -12.83 -7.92 -8.80
N GLU A 226 -11.76 -7.49 -9.47
CA GLU A 226 -10.38 -7.75 -9.06
C GLU A 226 -9.59 -6.45 -9.00
N ASN A 227 -8.87 -6.26 -7.90
CA ASN A 227 -7.98 -5.12 -7.72
C ASN A 227 -6.84 -5.47 -6.75
N ALA A 228 -5.61 -5.01 -7.08
CA ALA A 228 -4.45 -5.18 -6.20
C ALA A 228 -4.44 -4.17 -5.04
N VAL A 229 -5.21 -3.09 -5.14
CA VAL A 229 -5.25 -2.00 -4.15
C VAL A 229 -6.32 -2.28 -3.11
N THR A 230 -5.89 -2.57 -1.88
CA THR A 230 -6.76 -2.92 -0.74
C THR A 230 -7.83 -1.85 -0.46
N HIS A 231 -7.48 -0.57 -0.59
CA HIS A 231 -8.42 0.55 -0.39
C HIS A 231 -9.57 0.54 -1.42
N SER A 232 -9.27 0.22 -2.69
CA SER A 232 -10.32 0.09 -3.72
C SER A 232 -11.27 -1.06 -3.42
N LEU A 233 -10.75 -2.19 -2.92
CA LEU A 233 -11.58 -3.32 -2.51
C LEU A 233 -12.45 -2.96 -1.29
N LYS A 234 -11.91 -2.22 -0.29
CA LYS A 234 -12.68 -1.69 0.85
C LYS A 234 -13.84 -0.81 0.38
N SER A 235 -13.57 0.13 -0.53
CA SER A 235 -14.60 1.03 -1.08
C SER A 235 -15.71 0.28 -1.81
N MET A 236 -15.36 -0.76 -2.58
CA MET A 236 -16.35 -1.60 -3.27
C MET A 236 -17.18 -2.43 -2.28
N ALA A 237 -16.57 -2.93 -1.20
CA ALA A 237 -17.29 -3.65 -0.15
C ALA A 237 -18.28 -2.73 0.58
N LEU A 238 -17.87 -1.51 0.96
CA LEU A 238 -18.74 -0.48 1.56
C LEU A 238 -19.93 -0.10 0.67
N SER A 239 -19.70 -0.12 -0.65
CA SER A 239 -20.76 0.12 -1.64
C SER A 239 -21.68 -1.10 -1.87
N GLY A 240 -21.50 -2.20 -1.13
CA GLY A 240 -22.34 -3.38 -1.18
C GLY A 240 -22.12 -4.30 -2.37
N HIS A 241 -20.99 -4.19 -3.07
CA HIS A 241 -20.73 -4.97 -4.28
C HIS A 241 -20.27 -6.41 -4.04
N GLY A 242 -19.88 -6.77 -2.82
CA GLY A 242 -19.44 -8.14 -2.52
C GLY A 242 -18.71 -8.29 -1.20
N VAL A 243 -18.23 -9.50 -0.98
CA VAL A 243 -17.37 -9.89 0.16
C VAL A 243 -15.91 -9.71 -0.22
N VAL A 244 -15.08 -9.27 0.73
CA VAL A 244 -13.63 -9.13 0.57
C VAL A 244 -12.91 -9.54 1.86
N TRP A 245 -11.69 -10.05 1.73
CA TRP A 245 -10.78 -10.25 2.88
C TRP A 245 -9.92 -9.02 3.08
N LEU A 246 -10.01 -8.41 4.26
CA LEU A 246 -9.25 -7.21 4.62
C LEU A 246 -8.56 -7.38 5.98
N PRO A 247 -7.42 -6.72 6.23
CA PRO A 247 -6.85 -6.62 7.57
C PRO A 247 -7.85 -5.99 8.53
N ALA A 248 -8.07 -6.61 9.68
CA ALA A 248 -9.04 -6.15 10.67
C ALA A 248 -8.72 -4.72 11.15
N GLY A 249 -7.46 -4.42 11.40
CA GLY A 249 -7.03 -3.07 11.77
C GLY A 249 -7.28 -2.01 10.70
N PHE A 250 -7.32 -2.40 9.41
CA PHE A 250 -7.60 -1.49 8.28
C PHE A 250 -9.08 -1.14 8.15
N VAL A 251 -9.96 -1.94 8.71
CA VAL A 251 -11.43 -1.75 8.66
C VAL A 251 -12.04 -1.57 10.03
N GLN A 252 -11.21 -1.29 11.05
CA GLN A 252 -11.67 -1.20 12.43
C GLN A 252 -12.75 -0.14 12.61
N GLU A 253 -12.56 1.06 12.05
CA GLU A 253 -13.55 2.15 12.09
C GLU A 253 -14.88 1.74 11.46
N GLU A 254 -14.84 1.11 10.29
CA GLU A 254 -16.05 0.66 9.59
C GLU A 254 -16.78 -0.47 10.31
N LEU A 255 -16.07 -1.31 11.06
CA LEU A 255 -16.66 -2.34 11.91
C LEU A 255 -17.32 -1.73 13.15
N GLU A 256 -16.64 -0.79 13.82
CA GLU A 256 -17.17 -0.06 14.99
C GLU A 256 -18.41 0.78 14.64
N GLU A 257 -18.40 1.44 13.48
CA GLU A 257 -19.54 2.19 12.94
C GLU A 257 -20.62 1.32 12.29
N GLN A 258 -20.43 0.00 12.28
CA GLN A 258 -21.36 -0.97 11.67
C GLN A 258 -21.63 -0.71 10.16
N ARG A 259 -20.70 -0.08 9.44
CA ARG A 259 -20.75 0.06 7.98
C ARG A 259 -20.28 -1.21 7.27
N LEU A 260 -19.35 -1.92 7.87
CA LEU A 260 -18.95 -3.27 7.52
C LEU A 260 -19.21 -4.22 8.69
N THR A 261 -19.38 -5.49 8.39
CA THR A 261 -19.46 -6.56 9.38
C THR A 261 -18.73 -7.79 8.87
N ARG A 262 -18.38 -8.74 9.77
CA ARG A 262 -17.85 -10.03 9.35
C ARG A 262 -18.86 -10.76 8.48
N PHE A 263 -18.39 -11.31 7.38
CA PHE A 263 -19.27 -12.05 6.46
C PHE A 263 -19.82 -13.35 7.09
N SER A 264 -18.97 -14.05 7.84
CA SER A 264 -19.34 -15.31 8.49
C SER A 264 -18.40 -15.62 9.66
N ASP A 265 -18.95 -15.99 10.80
CA ASP A 265 -18.17 -16.42 11.97
C ASP A 265 -17.62 -17.85 11.80
N SER A 266 -18.16 -18.63 10.85
CA SER A 266 -17.67 -19.95 10.54
C SER A 266 -16.36 -19.96 9.74
N ILE A 267 -16.00 -18.82 9.14
CA ILE A 267 -14.74 -18.65 8.42
C ILE A 267 -13.69 -18.10 9.39
N ALA A 268 -12.64 -18.88 9.62
CA ALA A 268 -11.58 -18.49 10.53
C ALA A 268 -10.85 -17.23 10.03
N ALA A 269 -10.61 -16.31 10.94
CA ALA A 269 -9.67 -15.21 10.68
C ALA A 269 -8.26 -15.77 10.47
N ILE A 270 -7.47 -15.16 9.61
CA ILE A 270 -6.08 -15.55 9.39
C ILE A 270 -5.17 -14.65 10.21
N PRO A 271 -4.55 -15.17 11.29
CA PRO A 271 -3.70 -14.37 12.17
C PRO A 271 -2.44 -13.88 11.47
N ALA A 272 -2.07 -12.63 11.73
CA ALA A 272 -0.87 -11.99 11.23
C ALA A 272 -0.08 -11.30 12.34
N LYS A 273 1.25 -11.29 12.21
CA LYS A 273 2.14 -10.44 13.00
C LYS A 273 2.54 -9.23 12.16
N ILE A 274 2.49 -8.05 12.74
CA ILE A 274 3.03 -6.83 12.14
C ILE A 274 4.49 -6.78 12.53
N LYS A 275 5.38 -6.77 11.55
CA LYS A 275 6.83 -6.81 11.76
C LYS A 275 7.51 -5.56 11.25
N LEU A 276 8.49 -5.11 12.02
CA LEU A 276 9.46 -4.08 11.65
C LEU A 276 10.77 -4.78 11.30
N TYR A 277 11.37 -4.41 10.17
CA TYR A 277 12.63 -4.96 9.65
C TYR A 277 13.65 -3.85 9.50
N ARG A 278 14.93 -4.16 9.75
CA ARG A 278 16.08 -3.31 9.48
C ARG A 278 17.29 -4.12 9.01
N PHE A 279 18.28 -3.48 8.44
CA PHE A 279 19.59 -4.09 8.25
C PHE A 279 20.42 -3.94 9.53
N SER A 280 21.07 -5.04 9.98
CA SER A 280 21.92 -5.04 11.17
C SER A 280 23.26 -4.29 10.95
N THR A 281 23.68 -4.21 9.69
CA THR A 281 24.94 -3.59 9.27
C THR A 281 24.87 -2.08 9.09
N GLU A 282 23.68 -1.49 9.09
CA GLU A 282 23.53 -0.04 8.94
C GLU A 282 23.70 0.69 10.27
N GLU A 283 24.45 1.81 10.21
CA GLU A 283 24.58 2.73 11.33
C GLU A 283 23.21 3.38 11.64
N MET A 284 22.78 3.25 12.88
CA MET A 284 21.56 3.86 13.35
C MET A 284 21.82 5.24 13.93
N THR A 285 20.98 6.21 13.54
CA THR A 285 20.93 7.47 14.26
C THR A 285 20.36 7.24 15.68
N PRO A 286 20.60 8.17 16.63
CA PRO A 286 20.05 8.04 17.99
C PRO A 286 18.54 7.79 18.02
N ALA A 287 17.77 8.46 17.15
CA ALA A 287 16.32 8.28 17.05
C ALA A 287 15.92 6.88 16.52
N MET A 288 16.64 6.37 15.52
CA MET A 288 16.44 5.00 15.00
C MET A 288 16.76 3.96 16.08
N SER A 289 17.87 4.16 16.82
CA SER A 289 18.27 3.28 17.93
C SER A 289 17.21 3.25 19.02
N THR A 290 16.71 4.41 19.42
CA THR A 290 15.64 4.54 20.41
C THR A 290 14.36 3.82 19.95
N LEU A 291 13.97 4.01 18.69
CA LEU A 291 12.80 3.37 18.11
C LEU A 291 12.96 1.83 18.08
N TRP A 292 14.10 1.35 17.60
CA TRP A 292 14.37 -0.08 17.53
C TRP A 292 14.41 -0.74 18.91
N GLN A 293 15.07 -0.11 19.87
CA GLN A 293 15.12 -0.61 21.26
C GLN A 293 13.72 -0.67 21.86
N HIS A 294 12.93 0.39 21.73
CA HIS A 294 11.56 0.45 22.23
C HIS A 294 10.72 -0.74 21.72
N PHE A 295 10.73 -0.99 20.40
CA PHE A 295 9.98 -2.13 19.84
C PHE A 295 10.61 -3.49 20.13
N SER A 296 11.92 -3.57 20.34
CA SER A 296 12.57 -4.81 20.76
C SER A 296 12.17 -5.22 22.16
N GLU A 297 12.02 -4.27 23.07
CA GLU A 297 11.54 -4.50 24.43
C GLU A 297 10.06 -4.92 24.43
N GLN A 298 9.20 -4.25 23.68
CA GLN A 298 7.79 -4.63 23.51
C GLN A 298 7.61 -6.01 22.87
N ASN A 299 8.49 -6.41 21.95
CA ASN A 299 8.43 -7.73 21.29
C ASN A 299 8.54 -8.89 22.29
N MET A 300 9.19 -8.70 23.43
CA MET A 300 9.27 -9.70 24.51
C MET A 300 7.93 -9.89 25.25
N GLU A 301 7.05 -8.90 25.20
CA GLU A 301 5.74 -8.92 25.87
C GLU A 301 4.61 -9.41 24.96
N ILE A 302 4.80 -9.38 23.64
CA ILE A 302 3.81 -9.86 22.66
C ILE A 302 3.83 -11.38 22.66
N ASN A 303 2.95 -11.99 23.45
CA ASN A 303 2.69 -13.44 23.44
C ASN A 303 2.36 -13.92 22.04
N ASP A 304 2.70 -15.21 21.74
CA ASP A 304 2.49 -15.81 20.42
C ASP A 304 1.01 -15.95 20.00
N GLU A 305 0.07 -15.63 20.89
CA GLU A 305 -1.36 -15.71 20.62
C GLU A 305 -1.85 -14.38 20.01
N VAL A 306 -2.16 -14.43 18.72
CA VAL A 306 -2.83 -13.34 17.99
C VAL A 306 -4.32 -13.43 18.29
N HIS A 307 -4.84 -12.51 19.08
CA HIS A 307 -6.28 -12.39 19.30
C HIS A 307 -6.91 -11.69 18.09
N CYS A 308 -7.62 -12.47 17.26
CA CYS A 308 -8.46 -11.94 16.21
C CYS A 308 -9.84 -11.63 16.80
N VAL A 309 -10.19 -10.35 16.86
CA VAL A 309 -11.52 -9.89 17.29
C VAL A 309 -12.59 -10.28 16.28
#